data_6b83f92278a92bec12c55d598d15f3ba
#
_entry.id   6b83f92278a92bec12c55d598d15f3ba
#
_cell.length_a   1.000
_cell.length_b   1.000
_cell.length_c   1.000
_cell.angle_alpha   90.00
_cell.angle_beta   90.00
_cell.angle_gamma   90.00
#
_symmetry.space_group_name_H-M   'P 1'
#
loop_
_entity.id
_entity.type
_entity.pdbx_description
1 polymer ?
#
loop_
_entity_poly.entity_id
_entity_poly.type
_entity_poly.pdbx_seq_one_letter_code
_entity_poly.pdbx_strand_id
1 'polypeptide(L)'
;MTETAVARVISSPLLIRVCRIGIGLVMLAAALGKIGDPGAFSTQIHHYRLVPIGVENLLAILLPWVELLAGLSLVLGAHARSGAWLSAAMMAVFTLAVGTAVARGLDIECGCFGTADASHVGGMKLAENLLLTGAALVASLRLR
;
A
#
# COMPACT_ATOMS: atom_id res chain seq x y z
N MET A 1 14.17 -29.84 -2.07
CA MET A 1 13.48 -29.79 -3.38
C MET A 1 12.44 -28.66 -3.46
N THR A 2 11.73 -28.36 -2.42
CA THR A 2 10.72 -27.30 -2.38
C THR A 2 11.29 -25.88 -2.44
N GLU A 3 12.41 -25.60 -1.76
CA GLU A 3 13.04 -24.27 -1.75
C GLU A 3 13.51 -23.80 -3.13
N THR A 4 14.04 -24.72 -3.94
CA THR A 4 14.51 -24.40 -5.31
C THR A 4 13.35 -24.09 -6.27
N ALA A 5 12.20 -24.74 -6.09
CA ALA A 5 11.00 -24.46 -6.90
C ALA A 5 10.40 -23.11 -6.57
N VAL A 6 10.26 -22.78 -5.28
CA VAL A 6 9.76 -21.47 -4.82
C VAL A 6 10.68 -20.34 -5.28
N ALA A 7 12.00 -20.48 -5.12
CA ALA A 7 12.98 -19.51 -5.58
C ALA A 7 12.90 -19.28 -7.10
N ARG A 8 12.65 -20.32 -7.88
CA ARG A 8 12.50 -20.23 -9.34
C ARG A 8 11.22 -19.51 -9.75
N VAL A 9 10.11 -19.77 -9.05
CA VAL A 9 8.84 -19.08 -9.29
C VAL A 9 8.95 -17.59 -8.94
N ILE A 10 9.52 -17.24 -7.77
CA ILE A 10 9.71 -15.85 -7.33
C ILE A 10 10.69 -15.08 -8.24
N SER A 11 11.57 -15.80 -8.97
CA SER A 11 12.53 -15.20 -9.90
C SER A 11 12.02 -15.11 -11.33
N SER A 12 10.78 -15.57 -11.61
CA SER A 12 10.26 -15.53 -12.97
C SER A 12 10.02 -14.08 -13.44
N PRO A 13 10.48 -13.71 -14.65
CA PRO A 13 10.32 -12.34 -15.15
C PRO A 13 8.85 -11.95 -15.32
N LEU A 14 7.99 -12.94 -15.59
CA LEU A 14 6.55 -12.72 -15.68
C LEU A 14 5.95 -12.34 -14.33
N LEU A 15 6.28 -13.08 -13.27
CA LEU A 15 5.78 -12.77 -11.92
C LEU A 15 6.24 -11.38 -11.47
N ILE A 16 7.50 -11.01 -11.71
CA ILE A 16 8.02 -9.70 -11.37
C ILE A 16 7.26 -8.59 -12.10
N ARG A 17 6.98 -8.77 -13.39
CA ARG A 17 6.18 -7.81 -14.17
C ARG A 17 4.75 -7.70 -13.66
N VAL A 18 4.10 -8.82 -13.36
CA VAL A 18 2.74 -8.86 -12.81
C VAL A 18 2.69 -8.17 -11.44
N CYS A 19 3.62 -8.47 -10.55
CA CYS A 19 3.72 -7.78 -9.25
C CYS A 19 3.94 -6.28 -9.43
N ARG A 20 4.87 -5.89 -10.30
CA ARG A 20 5.17 -4.48 -10.58
C ARG A 20 3.95 -3.70 -11.03
N ILE A 21 3.30 -4.19 -12.09
CA ILE A 21 2.13 -3.52 -12.67
C ILE A 21 0.94 -3.59 -11.71
N GLY A 22 0.71 -4.73 -11.09
CA GLY A 22 -0.38 -4.92 -10.12
C GLY A 22 -0.26 -3.95 -8.93
N ILE A 23 0.91 -3.86 -8.31
CA ILE A 23 1.15 -2.89 -7.21
C ILE A 23 1.04 -1.45 -7.72
N GLY A 24 1.56 -1.16 -8.91
CA GLY A 24 1.42 0.16 -9.53
C GLY A 24 -0.04 0.58 -9.69
N LEU A 25 -0.90 -0.31 -10.18
CA LEU A 25 -2.33 -0.06 -10.32
C LEU A 25 -3.04 0.11 -8.97
N VAL A 26 -2.68 -0.70 -7.97
CA VAL A 26 -3.21 -0.57 -6.60
C VAL A 26 -2.84 0.80 -6.02
N MET A 27 -1.60 1.24 -6.17
CA MET A 27 -1.14 2.56 -5.69
C MET A 27 -1.87 3.70 -6.40
N LEU A 28 -2.08 3.60 -7.72
CA LEU A 28 -2.85 4.60 -8.49
C LEU A 28 -4.30 4.66 -8.03
N ALA A 29 -4.96 3.51 -7.86
CA ALA A 29 -6.34 3.46 -7.36
C ALA A 29 -6.46 4.06 -5.96
N ALA A 30 -5.52 3.73 -5.06
CA ALA A 30 -5.46 4.26 -3.71
C ALA A 30 -5.27 5.80 -3.71
N ALA A 31 -4.35 6.31 -4.54
CA ALA A 31 -4.10 7.74 -4.68
C ALA A 31 -5.34 8.49 -5.17
N LEU A 32 -5.95 8.01 -6.25
CA LEU A 32 -7.14 8.65 -6.84
C LEU A 32 -8.33 8.69 -5.88
N GLY A 33 -8.52 7.63 -5.09
CA GLY A 33 -9.58 7.59 -4.08
C GLY A 33 -9.39 8.60 -2.93
N LYS A 34 -8.16 9.05 -2.68
CA LYS A 34 -7.82 9.97 -1.58
C LYS A 34 -7.67 11.42 -2.04
N ILE A 35 -7.17 11.66 -3.26
CA ILE A 35 -6.94 13.01 -3.81
C ILE A 35 -8.27 13.78 -3.92
N GLY A 36 -9.37 13.08 -4.20
CA GLY A 36 -10.69 13.70 -4.35
C GLY A 36 -11.25 14.29 -3.07
N ASP A 37 -10.92 13.72 -1.92
CA ASP A 37 -11.39 14.17 -0.60
C ASP A 37 -10.32 13.99 0.49
N PRO A 38 -9.36 14.93 0.58
CA PRO A 38 -8.32 14.90 1.60
C PRO A 38 -8.88 15.03 3.03
N GLY A 39 -10.02 15.70 3.20
CA GLY A 39 -10.68 15.87 4.49
C GLY A 39 -11.19 14.55 5.04
N ALA A 40 -11.88 13.77 4.22
CA ALA A 40 -12.33 12.44 4.60
C ALA A 40 -11.12 11.52 4.90
N PHE A 41 -10.07 11.59 4.12
CA PHE A 41 -8.87 10.80 4.36
C PHE A 41 -8.15 11.22 5.66
N SER A 42 -8.09 12.51 5.98
CA SER A 42 -7.58 12.98 7.28
C SER A 42 -8.38 12.40 8.45
N THR A 43 -9.71 12.36 8.32
CA THR A 43 -10.59 11.76 9.34
C THR A 43 -10.32 10.26 9.50
N GLN A 44 -10.10 9.54 8.41
CA GLN A 44 -9.73 8.13 8.45
C GLN A 44 -8.40 7.93 9.18
N ILE A 45 -7.37 8.76 8.89
CA ILE A 45 -6.08 8.73 9.62
C ILE A 45 -6.32 8.98 11.12
N HIS A 46 -7.16 9.93 11.47
CA HIS A 46 -7.50 10.25 12.87
C HIS A 46 -8.07 9.04 13.62
N HIS A 47 -8.91 8.25 12.98
CA HIS A 47 -9.52 7.07 13.61
C HIS A 47 -8.50 6.01 14.03
N TYR A 48 -7.33 5.93 13.38
CA TYR A 48 -6.25 5.04 13.80
C TYR A 48 -5.58 5.47 15.10
N ARG A 49 -5.66 6.76 15.48
CA ARG A 49 -5.07 7.34 16.70
C ARG A 49 -3.58 7.02 16.84
N LEU A 50 -2.84 7.14 15.74
CA LEU A 50 -1.40 6.85 15.70
C LEU A 50 -0.54 8.11 15.59
N VAL A 51 -1.11 9.22 15.11
CA VAL A 51 -0.41 10.48 14.87
C VAL A 51 -1.12 11.65 15.54
N PRO A 52 -0.39 12.73 15.91
CA PRO A 52 -0.99 13.92 16.50
C PRO A 52 -1.90 14.67 15.53
N ILE A 53 -2.89 15.37 16.06
CA ILE A 53 -3.75 16.30 15.31
C ILE A 53 -2.85 17.34 14.62
N GLY A 54 -3.09 17.58 13.35
CA GLY A 54 -2.28 18.47 12.52
C GLY A 54 -1.31 17.72 11.60
N VAL A 55 -0.64 16.66 12.07
CA VAL A 55 0.14 15.76 11.21
C VAL A 55 -0.80 14.97 10.28
N GLU A 56 -2.00 14.64 10.73
CA GLU A 56 -3.03 13.94 9.95
C GLU A 56 -3.38 14.69 8.66
N ASN A 57 -3.57 16.02 8.75
CA ASN A 57 -3.88 16.85 7.58
C ASN A 57 -2.72 16.89 6.60
N LEU A 58 -1.49 17.00 7.10
CA LEU A 58 -0.30 16.98 6.26
C LEU A 58 -0.15 15.64 5.53
N LEU A 59 -0.34 14.53 6.25
CA LEU A 59 -0.30 13.19 5.67
C LEU A 59 -1.43 12.99 4.64
N ALA A 60 -2.64 13.47 4.94
CA ALA A 60 -3.77 13.36 4.04
C ALA A 60 -3.57 14.10 2.72
N ILE A 61 -2.76 15.16 2.72
CA ILE A 61 -2.41 15.90 1.50
C ILE A 61 -1.23 15.23 0.78
N LEU A 62 -0.16 14.87 1.49
CA LEU A 62 1.08 14.42 0.87
C LEU A 62 1.04 12.96 0.43
N LEU A 63 0.49 12.06 1.24
CA LEU A 63 0.52 10.61 0.95
C LEU A 63 -0.09 10.24 -0.40
N PRO A 64 -1.28 10.77 -0.80
CA PRO A 64 -1.85 10.41 -2.09
C PRO A 64 -0.99 10.81 -3.29
N TRP A 65 -0.26 11.91 -3.20
CA TRP A 65 0.67 12.33 -4.26
C TRP A 65 1.89 11.42 -4.34
N VAL A 66 2.41 10.98 -3.20
CA VAL A 66 3.51 10.01 -3.14
C VAL A 66 3.05 8.66 -3.70
N GLU A 67 1.84 8.21 -3.36
CA GLU A 67 1.22 7.01 -3.93
C GLU A 67 1.07 7.12 -5.45
N LEU A 68 0.62 8.28 -5.94
CA LEU A 68 0.46 8.55 -7.37
C LEU A 68 1.80 8.43 -8.12
N LEU A 69 2.83 9.07 -7.61
CA LEU A 69 4.17 9.05 -8.22
C LEU A 69 4.77 7.65 -8.18
N ALA A 70 4.65 6.93 -7.07
CA ALA A 70 5.12 5.56 -6.96
C ALA A 70 4.38 4.63 -7.93
N GLY A 71 3.05 4.76 -8.02
CA GLY A 71 2.23 3.98 -8.93
C GLY A 71 2.56 4.24 -10.40
N LEU A 72 2.69 5.49 -10.79
CA LEU A 72 3.11 5.87 -12.16
C LEU A 72 4.50 5.32 -12.50
N SER A 73 5.45 5.44 -11.59
CA SER A 73 6.80 4.91 -11.75
C SER A 73 6.78 3.39 -12.02
N LEU A 74 5.95 2.64 -11.30
CA LEU A 74 5.80 1.20 -11.48
C LEU A 74 5.13 0.83 -12.80
N VAL A 75 4.05 1.50 -13.16
CA VAL A 75 3.31 1.20 -14.39
C VAL A 75 4.13 1.56 -15.62
N LEU A 76 4.70 2.75 -15.66
CA LEU A 76 5.50 3.24 -16.80
C LEU A 76 6.88 2.55 -16.89
N GLY A 77 7.37 1.99 -15.79
CA GLY A 77 8.69 1.36 -15.72
C GLY A 77 9.85 2.37 -15.56
N ALA A 78 9.56 3.65 -15.52
CA ALA A 78 10.54 4.70 -15.25
C ALA A 78 10.86 4.75 -13.75
N HIS A 79 12.12 4.52 -13.37
CA HIS A 79 12.55 4.41 -11.96
C HIS A 79 11.76 3.35 -11.16
N ALA A 80 11.35 2.26 -11.82
CA ALA A 80 10.49 1.23 -11.25
C ALA A 80 11.04 0.63 -9.94
N ARG A 81 12.36 0.52 -9.80
CA ARG A 81 13.00 0.03 -8.56
C ARG A 81 12.73 0.98 -7.38
N SER A 82 12.90 2.28 -7.58
CA SER A 82 12.63 3.28 -6.53
C SER A 82 11.14 3.33 -6.19
N GLY A 83 10.27 3.28 -7.20
CA GLY A 83 8.82 3.19 -7.00
C GLY A 83 8.42 1.94 -6.25
N ALA A 84 9.04 0.79 -6.52
CA ALA A 84 8.76 -0.46 -5.81
C ALA A 84 9.19 -0.40 -4.33
N TRP A 85 10.37 0.14 -4.03
CA TRP A 85 10.82 0.32 -2.65
C TRP A 85 9.92 1.30 -1.89
N LEU A 86 9.55 2.41 -2.51
CA LEU A 86 8.63 3.39 -1.90
C LEU A 86 7.26 2.76 -1.63
N SER A 87 6.70 2.04 -2.60
CA SER A 87 5.44 1.32 -2.43
C SER A 87 5.52 0.27 -1.32
N ALA A 88 6.62 -0.51 -1.27
CA ALA A 88 6.83 -1.51 -0.23
C ALA A 88 6.91 -0.87 1.17
N ALA A 89 7.60 0.26 1.31
CA ALA A 89 7.69 0.99 2.57
C ALA A 89 6.32 1.53 3.01
N MET A 90 5.58 2.15 2.09
CA MET A 90 4.23 2.67 2.37
C MET A 90 3.26 1.55 2.75
N MET A 91 3.27 0.44 1.99
CA MET A 91 2.46 -0.73 2.28
C MET A 91 2.80 -1.36 3.63
N ALA A 92 4.09 -1.43 4.00
CA ALA A 92 4.52 -1.94 5.30
C ALA A 92 4.03 -1.07 6.45
N VAL A 93 4.18 0.25 6.35
CA VAL A 93 3.68 1.21 7.36
C VAL A 93 2.17 1.08 7.50
N PHE A 94 1.46 0.99 6.38
CA PHE A 94 0.01 0.85 6.38
C PHE A 94 -0.45 -0.50 6.97
N THR A 95 0.24 -1.58 6.63
CA THR A 95 0.01 -2.91 7.23
C THR A 95 0.19 -2.89 8.74
N LEU A 96 1.23 -2.19 9.24
CA LEU A 96 1.44 -2.01 10.67
C LEU A 96 0.30 -1.21 11.31
N ALA A 97 -0.16 -0.14 10.66
CA ALA A 97 -1.30 0.64 11.15
C ALA A 97 -2.57 -0.20 11.26
N VAL A 98 -2.91 -0.97 10.21
CA VAL A 98 -4.04 -1.91 10.22
C VAL A 98 -3.86 -2.97 11.30
N GLY A 99 -2.67 -3.54 11.44
CA GLY A 99 -2.33 -4.52 12.46
C GLY A 99 -2.55 -4.00 13.87
N THR A 100 -2.13 -2.76 14.16
CA THR A 100 -2.37 -2.13 15.47
C THR A 100 -3.86 -1.88 15.71
N ALA A 101 -4.61 -1.48 14.68
CA ALA A 101 -6.05 -1.27 14.79
C ALA A 101 -6.79 -2.59 15.10
N VAL A 102 -6.42 -3.68 14.41
CA VAL A 102 -6.96 -5.03 14.69
C VAL A 102 -6.62 -5.46 16.12
N ALA A 103 -5.37 -5.31 16.54
CA ALA A 103 -4.93 -5.70 17.89
C ALA A 103 -5.62 -4.90 19.00
N ARG A 104 -6.00 -3.66 18.71
CA ARG A 104 -6.73 -2.76 19.64
C ARG A 104 -8.25 -2.92 19.56
N GLY A 105 -8.75 -3.80 18.70
CA GLY A 105 -10.20 -4.02 18.52
C GLY A 105 -10.94 -2.80 17.96
N LEU A 106 -10.28 -1.94 17.18
CA LEU A 106 -10.91 -0.76 16.61
C LEU A 106 -11.83 -1.16 15.45
N ASP A 107 -13.09 -0.72 15.50
CA ASP A 107 -14.05 -0.85 14.41
C ASP A 107 -14.06 0.44 13.60
N ILE A 108 -13.13 0.53 12.64
CA ILE A 108 -12.91 1.70 11.79
C ILE A 108 -12.82 1.30 10.33
N GLU A 109 -13.09 2.25 9.43
CA GLU A 109 -12.86 2.06 8.01
C GLU A 109 -11.36 1.96 7.71
N CYS A 110 -10.98 1.07 6.79
CA CYS A 110 -9.58 0.84 6.43
C CYS A 110 -8.90 2.10 5.87
N GLY A 111 -9.61 2.87 5.02
CA GLY A 111 -9.05 4.03 4.35
C GLY A 111 -8.00 3.70 3.28
N CYS A 112 -7.86 2.42 2.89
CA CYS A 112 -6.89 1.95 1.91
C CYS A 112 -7.04 2.65 0.56
N PHE A 113 -8.28 2.82 0.12
CA PHE A 113 -8.66 3.47 -1.14
C PHE A 113 -9.49 4.75 -0.91
N GLY A 114 -9.26 5.43 0.19
CA GLY A 114 -10.01 6.64 0.57
C GLY A 114 -11.49 6.33 0.78
N THR A 115 -12.37 7.22 0.32
CA THR A 115 -13.83 7.07 0.43
C THR A 115 -14.42 6.02 -0.51
N ALA A 116 -13.65 5.52 -1.46
CA ALA A 116 -14.09 4.49 -2.41
C ALA A 116 -14.20 3.09 -1.78
N ASP A 117 -13.58 2.87 -0.64
CA ASP A 117 -13.58 1.59 0.08
C ASP A 117 -14.07 1.78 1.52
N ALA A 118 -15.35 1.50 1.74
CA ALA A 118 -15.98 1.53 3.08
C ALA A 118 -15.74 0.24 3.88
N SER A 119 -14.76 -0.60 3.49
CA SER A 119 -14.45 -1.82 4.23
C SER A 119 -13.80 -1.52 5.58
N HIS A 120 -14.28 -2.24 6.60
CA HIS A 120 -13.77 -2.10 7.96
C HIS A 120 -12.44 -2.86 8.15
N VAL A 121 -11.65 -2.34 9.08
CA VAL A 121 -10.42 -3.01 9.53
C VAL A 121 -10.75 -4.36 10.16
N GLY A 122 -10.02 -5.39 9.77
CA GLY A 122 -10.21 -6.75 10.28
C GLY A 122 -9.12 -7.69 9.78
N GLY A 123 -9.20 -8.96 10.20
CA GLY A 123 -8.22 -9.97 9.82
C GLY A 123 -8.11 -10.17 8.30
N MET A 124 -9.21 -10.06 7.57
CA MET A 124 -9.22 -10.15 6.10
C MET A 124 -8.43 -9.00 5.46
N LYS A 125 -8.65 -7.76 5.92
CA LYS A 125 -7.91 -6.59 5.44
C LYS A 125 -6.43 -6.65 5.80
N LEU A 126 -6.11 -7.15 6.97
CA LEU A 126 -4.72 -7.38 7.37
C LEU A 126 -4.03 -8.40 6.45
N ALA A 127 -4.70 -9.52 6.13
CA ALA A 127 -4.18 -10.52 5.20
C ALA A 127 -3.98 -9.95 3.80
N GLU A 128 -4.93 -9.18 3.28
CA GLU A 128 -4.84 -8.48 1.99
C GLU A 128 -3.62 -7.55 1.96
N ASN A 129 -3.44 -6.72 2.97
CA ASN A 129 -2.30 -5.81 3.07
C ASN A 129 -0.96 -6.55 3.18
N LEU A 130 -0.90 -7.67 3.90
CA LEU A 130 0.30 -8.51 3.97
C LEU A 130 0.65 -9.10 2.61
N LEU A 131 -0.31 -9.57 1.84
CA LEU A 131 -0.09 -10.07 0.48
C LEU A 131 0.42 -8.97 -0.46
N LEU A 132 -0.18 -7.79 -0.41
CA LEU A 132 0.24 -6.64 -1.21
C LEU A 132 1.65 -6.16 -0.82
N THR A 133 1.95 -6.12 0.47
CA THR A 133 3.30 -5.80 0.96
C THR A 133 4.32 -6.83 0.48
N GLY A 134 4.00 -8.11 0.54
CA GLY A 134 4.84 -9.19 0.00
C GLY A 134 5.10 -9.05 -1.50
N ALA A 135 4.06 -8.76 -2.28
CA ALA A 135 4.19 -8.52 -3.72
C ALA A 135 5.07 -7.28 -4.03
N ALA A 136 4.90 -6.19 -3.28
CA ALA A 136 5.73 -5.00 -3.41
C ALA A 136 7.21 -5.28 -3.07
N LEU A 137 7.47 -6.06 -2.03
CA LEU A 137 8.82 -6.50 -1.67
C LEU A 137 9.46 -7.37 -2.75
N VAL A 138 8.73 -8.33 -3.31
CA VAL A 138 9.22 -9.16 -4.42
C VAL A 138 9.59 -8.27 -5.62
N ALA A 139 8.73 -7.31 -5.96
CA ALA A 139 9.03 -6.36 -7.03
C ALA A 139 10.28 -5.53 -6.72
N SER A 140 10.41 -5.00 -5.49
CA SER A 140 11.54 -4.13 -5.10
C SER A 140 12.89 -4.86 -5.11
N LEU A 141 12.92 -6.11 -4.66
CA LEU A 141 14.14 -6.92 -4.57
C LEU A 141 14.62 -7.44 -5.94
N ARG A 142 13.71 -7.60 -6.89
CA ARG A 142 13.99 -8.23 -8.19
C ARG A 142 14.10 -7.24 -9.35
N LEU A 143 13.60 -6.03 -9.22
CA LEU A 143 13.81 -4.96 -10.19
C LEU A 143 15.25 -4.43 -10.08
N ARG A 144 15.96 -4.44 -11.19
CA ARG A 144 17.33 -3.89 -11.34
C ARG A 144 17.28 -2.51 -11.96
#